data_cec40c4ab7c1f4d88394d4c60e318a6d
#
_entry.id   cec40c4ab7c1f4d88394d4c60e318a6d
#
_cell.length_a   1.000
_cell.length_b   1.000
_cell.length_c   1.000
_cell.angle_alpha   90.00
_cell.angle_beta   90.00
_cell.angle_gamma   90.00
#
_symmetry.space_group_name_H-M   'P 1'
#
loop_
_entity.id
_entity.type
_entity.pdbx_description
1 polymer ?
#
loop_
_entity_poly.entity_id
_entity_poly.type
_entity_poly.pdbx_seq_one_letter_code
_entity_poly.pdbx_strand_id
1 'polypeptide(L)'
;MNQKLARYELSKTIRRPAFILALLIAVAVAIAAALEPWANLEKERHNLLSFGYGVGVQAENYLGQTRESSFGNWIVVSANAPLSASVFFYALPLLVMLAGSWSCLFERLSGYDMQICTRVSRKAYVNVKMLSAFLSAFTVTAIPLLVNFLIVSMLFPAYLPRVDESTYVGLYLHSYFSGLFYSHPLSYVLAYTLFDAVTLGTLSMAVTGFSILFRSRIKAIIVPYLLMVAWHFANGWIFGVMACVGFNCNILNSIRSESLNNWPDIRAGFAEIILLTLASLAFSGAWKRREVV
;
A
#
# COMPACT_ATOMS: atom_id res chain seq x y z
N MET A 1 26.85 10.34 3.88
CA MET A 1 26.43 8.94 3.64
C MET A 1 27.33 8.33 2.58
N ASN A 2 27.87 7.14 2.78
CA ASN A 2 28.78 6.51 1.80
C ASN A 2 27.97 6.01 0.59
N GLN A 3 27.98 6.77 -0.51
CA GLN A 3 27.18 6.47 -1.72
C GLN A 3 27.46 5.08 -2.31
N LYS A 4 28.71 4.63 -2.25
CA LYS A 4 29.11 3.29 -2.72
C LYS A 4 28.41 2.19 -1.90
N LEU A 5 28.35 2.34 -0.57
CA LEU A 5 27.67 1.41 0.32
C LEU A 5 26.16 1.39 0.05
N ALA A 6 25.55 2.56 -0.14
CA ALA A 6 24.10 2.65 -0.42
C ALA A 6 23.74 1.95 -1.74
N ARG A 7 24.51 2.19 -2.80
CA ARG A 7 24.30 1.50 -4.10
C ARG A 7 24.48 -0.01 -3.99
N TYR A 8 25.49 -0.44 -3.26
CA TYR A 8 25.74 -1.89 -3.06
C TYR A 8 24.58 -2.55 -2.31
N GLU A 9 24.15 -1.98 -1.19
CA GLU A 9 23.08 -2.54 -0.37
C GLU A 9 21.72 -2.52 -1.09
N LEU A 10 21.41 -1.47 -1.83
CA LEU A 10 20.20 -1.40 -2.64
C LEU A 10 20.21 -2.46 -3.76
N SER A 11 21.30 -2.55 -4.50
CA SER A 11 21.46 -3.58 -5.54
C SER A 11 21.34 -4.99 -4.98
N LYS A 12 21.91 -5.24 -3.79
CA LYS A 12 21.83 -6.51 -3.08
C LYS A 12 20.37 -6.82 -2.65
N THR A 13 19.63 -5.84 -2.16
CA THR A 13 18.24 -6.03 -1.75
C THR A 13 17.32 -6.33 -2.94
N ILE A 14 17.47 -5.59 -4.04
CA ILE A 14 16.66 -5.79 -5.26
C ILE A 14 16.90 -7.17 -5.90
N ARG A 15 18.14 -7.68 -5.84
CA ARG A 15 18.48 -9.01 -6.42
C ARG A 15 18.09 -10.18 -5.53
N ARG A 16 17.58 -9.94 -4.33
CA ARG A 16 17.18 -11.03 -3.43
C ARG A 16 15.87 -11.68 -3.87
N PRO A 17 15.77 -13.01 -3.74
CA PRO A 17 14.55 -13.72 -4.13
C PRO A 17 13.32 -13.25 -3.35
N ALA A 18 13.47 -12.85 -2.09
CA ALA A 18 12.36 -12.31 -1.28
C ALA A 18 11.77 -11.02 -1.85
N PHE A 19 12.60 -10.10 -2.36
CA PHE A 19 12.14 -8.88 -3.01
C PHE A 19 11.43 -9.19 -4.34
N ILE A 20 12.06 -10.03 -5.17
CA ILE A 20 11.52 -10.39 -6.49
C ILE A 20 10.18 -11.11 -6.32
N LEU A 21 10.10 -12.07 -5.38
CA LEU A 21 8.87 -12.81 -5.10
C LEU A 21 7.76 -11.88 -4.58
N ALA A 22 8.07 -10.98 -3.64
CA ALA A 22 7.11 -10.02 -3.13
C ALA A 22 6.57 -9.09 -4.23
N LEU A 23 7.44 -8.59 -5.10
CA LEU A 23 7.06 -7.76 -6.23
C LEU A 23 6.19 -8.52 -7.23
N LEU A 24 6.59 -9.76 -7.60
CA LEU A 24 5.81 -10.58 -8.54
C LEU A 24 4.42 -10.91 -7.99
N ILE A 25 4.31 -11.27 -6.73
CA ILE A 25 3.01 -11.54 -6.09
C ILE A 25 2.17 -10.26 -6.09
N ALA A 26 2.74 -9.11 -5.67
CA ALA A 26 2.01 -7.85 -5.64
C ALA A 26 1.51 -7.44 -7.04
N VAL A 27 2.35 -7.57 -8.07
CA VAL A 27 1.95 -7.30 -9.47
C VAL A 27 0.89 -8.28 -9.95
N ALA A 28 1.02 -9.57 -9.67
CA ALA A 28 0.03 -10.57 -10.09
C ALA A 28 -1.36 -10.30 -9.47
N VAL A 29 -1.41 -9.96 -8.18
CA VAL A 29 -2.68 -9.61 -7.51
C VAL A 29 -3.23 -8.29 -8.02
N ALA A 30 -2.37 -7.30 -8.31
CA ALA A 30 -2.77 -6.03 -8.91
C ALA A 30 -3.35 -6.20 -10.33
N ILE A 31 -2.81 -7.13 -11.13
CA ILE A 31 -3.36 -7.51 -12.44
C ILE A 31 -4.72 -8.17 -12.25
N ALA A 32 -4.85 -9.13 -11.35
CA ALA A 32 -6.13 -9.78 -11.06
C ALA A 32 -7.19 -8.74 -10.63
N ALA A 33 -6.82 -7.76 -9.80
CA ALA A 33 -7.70 -6.68 -9.37
C ALA A 33 -8.10 -5.71 -10.50
N ALA A 34 -7.30 -5.61 -11.56
CA ALA A 34 -7.67 -4.84 -12.75
C ALA A 34 -8.63 -5.59 -13.68
N LEU A 35 -8.51 -6.92 -13.75
CA LEU A 35 -9.32 -7.76 -14.63
C LEU A 35 -10.70 -8.12 -14.03
N GLU A 36 -10.79 -8.21 -12.69
CA GLU A 36 -12.03 -8.59 -12.01
C GLU A 36 -13.21 -7.65 -12.28
N PRO A 37 -13.08 -6.31 -12.20
CA PRO A 37 -14.16 -5.38 -12.58
C PRO A 37 -14.60 -5.54 -14.02
N TRP A 38 -13.67 -5.74 -14.94
CA TRP A 38 -13.97 -5.99 -16.35
C TRP A 38 -14.77 -7.28 -16.55
N ALA A 39 -14.35 -8.37 -15.92
CA ALA A 39 -15.04 -9.65 -16.01
C ALA A 39 -16.46 -9.58 -15.41
N ASN A 40 -16.64 -8.83 -14.32
CA ASN A 40 -17.93 -8.63 -13.69
C ASN A 40 -18.86 -7.79 -14.60
N LEU A 41 -18.37 -6.73 -15.20
CA LEU A 41 -19.11 -5.91 -16.14
C LEU A 41 -19.57 -6.74 -17.36
N GLU A 42 -18.70 -7.55 -17.93
CA GLU A 42 -19.03 -8.39 -19.08
C GLU A 42 -20.08 -9.45 -18.72
N LYS A 43 -19.97 -10.04 -17.54
CA LYS A 43 -20.94 -10.98 -16.99
C LYS A 43 -22.32 -10.32 -16.76
N GLU A 44 -22.34 -9.12 -16.22
CA GLU A 44 -23.57 -8.36 -15.99
C GLU A 44 -24.23 -8.00 -17.31
N ARG A 45 -23.47 -7.54 -18.29
CA ARG A 45 -23.92 -7.28 -19.66
C ARG A 45 -24.53 -8.53 -20.31
N HIS A 46 -23.87 -9.67 -20.17
CA HIS A 46 -24.41 -10.94 -20.70
C HIS A 46 -25.71 -11.33 -20.03
N ASN A 47 -25.83 -11.16 -18.70
CA ASN A 47 -27.06 -11.44 -17.96
C ASN A 47 -28.21 -10.53 -18.41
N LEU A 48 -27.98 -9.23 -18.57
CA LEU A 48 -28.99 -8.29 -19.05
C LEU A 48 -29.51 -8.68 -20.45
N LEU A 49 -28.62 -9.10 -21.34
CA LEU A 49 -29.00 -9.57 -22.67
C LEU A 49 -29.83 -10.86 -22.61
N SER A 50 -29.51 -11.78 -21.70
CA SER A 50 -30.23 -13.05 -21.53
C SER A 50 -31.66 -12.87 -20.96
N PHE A 51 -31.91 -11.82 -20.19
CA PHE A 51 -33.23 -11.47 -19.66
C PHE A 51 -34.11 -10.71 -20.67
N GLY A 52 -33.69 -10.57 -21.94
CA GLY A 52 -34.49 -9.94 -22.98
C GLY A 52 -34.54 -8.41 -22.90
N TYR A 53 -33.75 -7.80 -22.03
CA TYR A 53 -33.45 -6.38 -22.14
C TYR A 53 -32.62 -6.19 -23.39
N GLY A 54 -33.31 -5.88 -24.49
CA GLY A 54 -32.67 -5.73 -25.80
C GLY A 54 -31.51 -4.75 -25.75
N VAL A 55 -30.58 -4.93 -26.68
CA VAL A 55 -29.38 -4.08 -26.92
C VAL A 55 -29.74 -2.63 -27.28
N GLY A 56 -30.97 -2.20 -27.03
CA GLY A 56 -31.45 -0.83 -27.19
C GLY A 56 -31.16 0.02 -25.96
N VAL A 57 -31.47 1.26 -26.08
CA VAL A 57 -31.34 2.40 -25.21
C VAL A 57 -31.53 2.11 -23.66
N GLN A 58 -32.22 1.01 -23.31
CA GLN A 58 -32.46 0.62 -21.92
C GLN A 58 -31.28 -0.12 -21.27
N ALA A 59 -30.55 -0.94 -21.99
CA ALA A 59 -29.35 -1.59 -21.43
C ALA A 59 -28.20 -0.57 -21.28
N GLU A 60 -28.08 0.35 -22.25
CA GLU A 60 -27.14 1.47 -22.12
C GLU A 60 -27.55 2.44 -21.02
N ASN A 61 -28.85 2.67 -20.77
CA ASN A 61 -29.32 3.50 -19.67
C ASN A 61 -29.17 2.83 -18.30
N TYR A 62 -29.28 1.51 -18.21
CA TYR A 62 -29.07 0.77 -16.97
C TYR A 62 -27.59 0.62 -16.61
N LEU A 63 -26.75 0.37 -17.61
CA LEU A 63 -25.28 0.40 -17.50
C LEU A 63 -24.74 1.84 -17.49
N GLY A 64 -25.50 2.80 -18.00
CA GLY A 64 -25.10 4.18 -18.17
C GLY A 64 -25.42 5.09 -16.98
N GLN A 65 -26.09 4.59 -15.93
CA GLN A 65 -26.25 5.34 -14.69
C GLN A 65 -24.94 5.47 -13.90
N THR A 66 -24.00 4.55 -14.14
CA THR A 66 -22.64 4.62 -13.63
C THR A 66 -21.68 4.56 -14.82
N ARG A 67 -21.12 5.70 -15.20
CA ARG A 67 -20.09 5.72 -16.22
C ARG A 67 -18.84 5.06 -15.66
N GLU A 68 -18.64 3.80 -16.03
CA GLU A 68 -17.41 3.08 -15.71
C GLU A 68 -16.21 3.84 -16.29
N SER A 69 -15.34 4.31 -15.42
CA SER A 69 -14.15 5.04 -15.82
C SER A 69 -12.88 4.35 -15.30
N SER A 70 -11.77 4.56 -16.00
CA SER A 70 -10.48 4.07 -15.56
C SER A 70 -10.08 4.60 -14.17
N PHE A 71 -10.50 5.80 -13.83
CA PHE A 71 -10.21 6.40 -12.52
C PHE A 71 -11.05 5.79 -11.39
N GLY A 72 -12.32 5.45 -11.66
CA GLY A 72 -13.22 4.80 -10.69
C GLY A 72 -12.90 3.32 -10.46
N ASN A 73 -12.35 2.64 -11.47
CA ASN A 73 -11.96 1.23 -11.38
C ASN A 73 -10.50 1.00 -10.98
N TRP A 74 -9.73 2.07 -10.73
CA TRP A 74 -8.40 1.94 -10.18
C TRP A 74 -8.46 1.29 -8.80
N ILE A 75 -7.56 0.33 -8.51
CA ILE A 75 -7.60 -0.52 -7.32
C ILE A 75 -7.74 0.25 -6.00
N VAL A 76 -7.21 1.47 -5.92
CA VAL A 76 -7.28 2.32 -4.71
C VAL A 76 -8.67 2.92 -4.52
N VAL A 77 -9.38 3.24 -5.61
CA VAL A 77 -10.70 3.90 -5.61
C VAL A 77 -11.85 2.89 -5.71
N SER A 78 -11.60 1.74 -6.32
CA SER A 78 -12.59 0.75 -6.76
C SER A 78 -13.85 0.66 -5.88
N ALA A 79 -14.94 1.26 -6.38
CA ALA A 79 -16.23 1.31 -5.71
C ALA A 79 -16.84 -0.07 -5.42
N ASN A 80 -16.59 -1.02 -6.32
CA ASN A 80 -17.13 -2.36 -6.24
C ASN A 80 -16.29 -3.30 -5.36
N ALA A 81 -15.25 -2.79 -4.68
CA ALA A 81 -14.37 -3.49 -3.77
C ALA A 81 -14.13 -4.97 -4.16
N PRO A 82 -13.57 -5.25 -5.34
CA PRO A 82 -13.38 -6.61 -5.80
C PRO A 82 -12.57 -7.40 -4.77
N LEU A 83 -12.81 -8.71 -4.70
CA LEU A 83 -12.14 -9.57 -3.72
C LEU A 83 -10.62 -9.46 -3.84
N SER A 84 -10.12 -9.41 -5.08
CA SER A 84 -8.69 -9.27 -5.37
C SER A 84 -8.10 -7.95 -4.87
N ALA A 85 -8.84 -6.83 -4.91
CA ALA A 85 -8.40 -5.57 -4.32
C ALA A 85 -8.29 -5.66 -2.80
N SER A 86 -9.25 -6.30 -2.14
CA SER A 86 -9.19 -6.54 -0.70
C SER A 86 -8.00 -7.41 -0.32
N VAL A 87 -7.77 -8.52 -1.04
CA VAL A 87 -6.59 -9.37 -0.87
C VAL A 87 -5.29 -8.58 -1.08
N PHE A 88 -5.25 -7.71 -2.08
CA PHE A 88 -4.10 -6.86 -2.35
C PHE A 88 -3.74 -5.98 -1.14
N PHE A 89 -4.71 -5.21 -0.62
CA PHE A 89 -4.45 -4.27 0.46
C PHE A 89 -4.10 -4.94 1.80
N TYR A 90 -4.66 -6.12 2.08
CA TYR A 90 -4.25 -6.89 3.27
C TYR A 90 -2.88 -7.56 3.08
N ALA A 91 -2.55 -8.04 1.88
CA ALA A 91 -1.26 -8.68 1.61
C ALA A 91 -0.11 -7.68 1.44
N LEU A 92 -0.38 -6.49 0.90
CA LEU A 92 0.65 -5.50 0.54
C LEU A 92 1.57 -5.11 1.71
N PRO A 93 1.08 -4.79 2.94
CA PRO A 93 1.96 -4.52 4.07
C PRO A 93 2.89 -5.68 4.43
N LEU A 94 2.39 -6.92 4.34
CA LEU A 94 3.21 -8.11 4.57
C LEU A 94 4.30 -8.25 3.51
N LEU A 95 3.96 -8.02 2.24
CA LEU A 95 4.90 -8.10 1.11
C LEU A 95 5.99 -7.02 1.20
N VAL A 96 5.65 -5.80 1.60
CA VAL A 96 6.65 -4.73 1.77
C VAL A 96 7.56 -4.98 2.98
N MET A 97 7.04 -5.53 4.08
CA MET A 97 7.84 -5.96 5.21
C MET A 97 8.81 -7.09 4.82
N LEU A 98 8.34 -8.04 4.02
CA LEU A 98 9.16 -9.14 3.50
C LEU A 98 10.27 -8.61 2.58
N ALA A 99 9.95 -7.71 1.66
CA ALA A 99 10.90 -7.15 0.71
C ALA A 99 11.99 -6.31 1.38
N GLY A 100 11.62 -5.46 2.36
CA GLY A 100 12.54 -4.53 3.03
C GLY A 100 13.27 -5.14 4.21
N SER A 101 12.53 -5.73 5.16
CA SER A 101 13.07 -6.11 6.48
C SER A 101 13.77 -7.46 6.49
N TRP A 102 13.38 -8.40 5.62
CA TRP A 102 13.95 -9.75 5.56
C TRP A 102 15.46 -9.75 5.36
N SER A 103 15.94 -8.87 4.51
CA SER A 103 17.36 -8.72 4.21
C SER A 103 18.18 -8.39 5.45
N CYS A 104 17.73 -7.42 6.22
CA CYS A 104 18.41 -6.95 7.43
C CYS A 104 18.48 -8.03 8.50
N LEU A 105 17.38 -8.73 8.72
CA LEU A 105 17.31 -9.84 9.69
C LEU A 105 18.21 -11.00 9.31
N PHE A 106 18.25 -11.35 8.01
CA PHE A 106 19.12 -12.41 7.52
C PHE A 106 20.58 -12.10 7.84
N GLU A 107 21.05 -10.90 7.57
CA GLU A 107 22.43 -10.49 7.77
C GLU A 107 22.82 -10.43 9.25
N ARG A 108 21.90 -9.95 10.09
CA ARG A 108 22.14 -9.90 11.54
C ARG A 108 22.28 -11.28 12.16
N LEU A 109 21.40 -12.23 11.78
CA LEU A 109 21.41 -13.57 12.32
C LEU A 109 22.57 -14.43 11.78
N SER A 110 23.16 -14.05 10.63
CA SER A 110 24.37 -14.69 10.08
C SER A 110 25.66 -14.06 10.57
N GLY A 111 25.61 -13.01 11.41
CA GLY A 111 26.81 -12.29 11.87
C GLY A 111 27.48 -11.42 10.81
N TYR A 112 26.89 -11.28 9.64
CA TYR A 112 27.43 -10.46 8.54
C TYR A 112 27.50 -8.97 8.89
N ASP A 113 26.58 -8.49 9.72
CA ASP A 113 26.58 -7.11 10.20
C ASP A 113 27.83 -6.79 11.03
N MET A 114 28.35 -7.75 11.83
CA MET A 114 29.60 -7.59 12.57
C MET A 114 30.79 -7.44 11.62
N GLN A 115 30.88 -8.27 10.59
CA GLN A 115 31.96 -8.21 9.61
C GLN A 115 31.99 -6.88 8.84
N ILE A 116 30.83 -6.32 8.49
CA ILE A 116 30.76 -5.01 7.80
C ILE A 116 31.13 -3.88 8.77
N CYS A 117 30.71 -3.96 10.03
CA CYS A 117 30.99 -2.92 11.01
C CYS A 117 32.49 -2.79 11.36
N THR A 118 33.35 -3.75 10.99
CA THR A 118 34.81 -3.59 11.06
C THR A 118 35.36 -2.65 9.99
N ARG A 119 34.66 -2.50 8.86
CA ARG A 119 35.10 -1.69 7.69
C ARG A 119 34.35 -0.38 7.54
N VAL A 120 33.15 -0.31 8.08
CA VAL A 120 32.25 0.85 7.94
C VAL A 120 31.65 1.19 9.29
N SER A 121 31.51 2.48 9.59
CA SER A 121 30.87 2.89 10.84
C SER A 121 29.46 2.32 10.97
N ARG A 122 29.11 1.81 12.12
CA ARG A 122 27.79 1.23 12.42
C ARG A 122 26.65 2.18 12.12
N LYS A 123 26.83 3.48 12.41
CA LYS A 123 25.85 4.53 12.07
C LYS A 123 25.57 4.58 10.58
N ALA A 124 26.60 4.53 9.72
CA ALA A 124 26.45 4.54 8.29
C ALA A 124 25.75 3.28 7.77
N TYR A 125 26.12 2.11 8.29
CA TYR A 125 25.48 0.84 7.95
C TYR A 125 23.99 0.83 8.28
N VAL A 126 23.60 1.19 9.50
CA VAL A 126 22.18 1.22 9.93
C VAL A 126 21.38 2.19 9.06
N ASN A 127 21.89 3.40 8.80
CA ASN A 127 21.18 4.38 7.96
C ASN A 127 20.97 3.86 6.53
N VAL A 128 21.96 3.19 5.95
CA VAL A 128 21.85 2.60 4.62
C VAL A 128 20.85 1.44 4.60
N LYS A 129 20.80 0.62 5.65
CA LYS A 129 19.79 -0.44 5.78
C LYS A 129 18.38 0.10 5.88
N MET A 130 18.16 1.14 6.68
CA MET A 130 16.84 1.81 6.77
C MET A 130 16.42 2.38 5.41
N LEU A 131 17.34 3.07 4.71
CA LEU A 131 17.06 3.60 3.38
C LEU A 131 16.78 2.49 2.36
N SER A 132 17.52 1.39 2.40
CA SER A 132 17.29 0.25 1.52
C SER A 132 15.94 -0.42 1.78
N ALA A 133 15.51 -0.53 3.04
CA ALA A 133 14.19 -1.04 3.42
C ALA A 133 13.06 -0.12 2.93
N PHE A 134 13.25 1.20 3.06
CA PHE A 134 12.30 2.18 2.53
C PHE A 134 12.16 2.08 1.01
N LEU A 135 13.25 2.14 0.27
CA LEU A 135 13.22 2.14 -1.19
C LEU A 135 12.70 0.83 -1.78
N SER A 136 13.01 -0.32 -1.16
CA SER A 136 12.45 -1.59 -1.59
C SER A 136 10.95 -1.68 -1.37
N ALA A 137 10.45 -1.24 -0.23
CA ALA A 137 9.01 -1.19 0.07
C ALA A 137 8.29 -0.18 -0.84
N PHE A 138 8.88 1.01 -1.03
CA PHE A 138 8.38 2.02 -1.97
C PHE A 138 8.19 1.43 -3.38
N THR A 139 9.17 0.69 -3.87
CA THR A 139 9.12 0.07 -5.20
C THR A 139 8.05 -1.02 -5.29
N VAL A 140 7.94 -1.88 -4.27
CA VAL A 140 6.94 -2.96 -4.20
C VAL A 140 5.52 -2.41 -4.07
N THR A 141 5.35 -1.19 -3.60
CA THR A 141 4.05 -0.50 -3.55
C THR A 141 3.73 0.23 -4.85
N ALA A 142 4.66 1.09 -5.31
CA ALA A 142 4.40 1.97 -6.43
C ALA A 142 4.22 1.21 -7.76
N ILE A 143 5.04 0.20 -8.03
CA ILE A 143 4.98 -0.55 -9.31
C ILE A 143 3.63 -1.25 -9.49
N PRO A 144 3.11 -2.06 -8.55
CA PRO A 144 1.82 -2.73 -8.73
C PRO A 144 0.65 -1.76 -8.88
N LEU A 145 0.63 -0.64 -8.13
CA LEU A 145 -0.41 0.37 -8.25
C LEU A 145 -0.44 1.05 -9.62
N LEU A 146 0.74 1.37 -10.16
CA LEU A 146 0.86 1.94 -11.50
C LEU A 146 0.52 0.92 -12.60
N VAL A 147 0.96 -0.33 -12.45
CA VAL A 147 0.62 -1.43 -13.38
C VAL A 147 -0.89 -1.65 -13.41
N ASN A 148 -1.55 -1.69 -12.24
CA ASN A 148 -3.00 -1.80 -12.17
C ASN A 148 -3.67 -0.64 -12.90
N PHE A 149 -3.26 0.61 -12.64
CA PHE A 149 -3.82 1.78 -13.32
C PHE A 149 -3.64 1.73 -14.84
N LEU A 150 -2.47 1.31 -15.32
CA LEU A 150 -2.22 1.16 -16.76
C LEU A 150 -3.15 0.12 -17.40
N ILE A 151 -3.34 -1.04 -16.77
CA ILE A 151 -4.23 -2.08 -17.28
C ILE A 151 -5.68 -1.60 -17.26
N VAL A 152 -6.15 -1.00 -16.18
CA VAL A 152 -7.50 -0.45 -16.07
C VAL A 152 -7.73 0.63 -17.13
N SER A 153 -6.72 1.47 -17.41
CA SER A 153 -6.80 2.50 -18.48
C SER A 153 -6.85 1.93 -19.88
N MET A 154 -6.41 0.68 -20.09
CA MET A 154 -6.58 -0.03 -21.36
C MET A 154 -7.97 -0.67 -21.50
N LEU A 155 -8.62 -0.99 -20.38
CA LEU A 155 -9.91 -1.69 -20.36
C LEU A 155 -11.10 -0.74 -20.30
N PHE A 156 -10.96 0.38 -19.59
CA PHE A 156 -12.03 1.34 -19.34
C PHE A 156 -11.71 2.73 -19.91
N PRO A 157 -12.71 3.46 -20.42
CA PRO A 157 -12.51 4.82 -20.91
C PRO A 157 -12.14 5.78 -19.78
N ALA A 158 -11.32 6.78 -20.08
CA ALA A 158 -10.87 7.80 -19.14
C ALA A 158 -11.88 8.96 -19.05
N TYR A 159 -13.07 8.72 -18.51
CA TYR A 159 -14.03 9.77 -18.24
C TYR A 159 -13.63 10.55 -16.98
N LEU A 160 -13.84 11.88 -17.02
CA LEU A 160 -13.65 12.71 -15.83
C LEU A 160 -14.75 12.38 -14.81
N PRO A 161 -14.36 12.02 -13.57
CA PRO A 161 -15.33 11.73 -12.52
C PRO A 161 -16.11 13.01 -12.16
N ARG A 162 -17.40 12.86 -11.87
CA ARG A 162 -18.29 13.95 -11.48
C ARG A 162 -18.63 13.84 -10.02
N VAL A 163 -18.82 14.98 -9.35
CA VAL A 163 -19.16 15.05 -7.92
C VAL A 163 -20.56 14.48 -7.64
N ASP A 164 -21.48 14.64 -8.57
CA ASP A 164 -22.86 14.09 -8.50
C ASP A 164 -22.89 12.56 -8.59
N GLU A 165 -21.84 11.95 -9.15
CA GLU A 165 -21.66 10.51 -9.26
C GLU A 165 -20.88 9.91 -8.05
N SER A 166 -20.55 10.71 -7.03
CA SER A 166 -19.67 10.31 -5.91
C SER A 166 -20.12 9.05 -5.17
N THR A 167 -21.43 8.83 -5.05
CA THR A 167 -22.02 7.66 -4.41
C THR A 167 -21.75 6.36 -5.20
N TYR A 168 -21.61 6.47 -6.52
CA TYR A 168 -21.42 5.33 -7.42
C TYR A 168 -19.94 5.08 -7.73
N VAL A 169 -19.13 6.13 -7.72
CA VAL A 169 -17.69 6.05 -8.02
C VAL A 169 -16.89 5.54 -6.81
N GLY A 170 -17.52 5.50 -5.61
CA GLY A 170 -16.88 5.00 -4.39
C GLY A 170 -15.93 5.98 -3.72
N LEU A 171 -15.69 7.16 -4.28
CA LEU A 171 -14.88 8.19 -3.67
C LEU A 171 -15.75 9.32 -3.11
N TYR A 172 -15.92 9.32 -1.80
CA TYR A 172 -16.69 10.38 -1.13
C TYR A 172 -15.88 11.68 -1.06
N LEU A 173 -16.60 12.81 -0.99
CA LEU A 173 -15.99 14.15 -0.91
C LEU A 173 -15.05 14.33 0.29
N HIS A 174 -15.21 13.52 1.33
CA HIS A 174 -14.37 13.54 2.53
C HIS A 174 -13.14 12.61 2.45
N SER A 175 -13.00 11.83 1.37
CA SER A 175 -11.86 10.95 1.17
C SER A 175 -10.57 11.74 0.93
N TYR A 176 -9.42 11.13 1.21
CA TYR A 176 -8.12 11.75 0.99
C TYR A 176 -7.98 12.24 -0.46
N PHE A 177 -7.56 13.48 -0.63
CA PHE A 177 -7.35 14.12 -1.94
C PHE A 177 -8.58 14.12 -2.86
N SER A 178 -9.81 14.02 -2.36
CA SER A 178 -11.04 13.99 -3.17
C SER A 178 -11.16 15.18 -4.11
N GLY A 179 -10.82 16.40 -3.66
CA GLY A 179 -10.81 17.59 -4.51
C GLY A 179 -9.87 17.45 -5.73
N LEU A 180 -8.73 16.73 -5.56
CA LEU A 180 -7.80 16.47 -6.65
C LEU A 180 -8.36 15.40 -7.61
N PHE A 181 -9.10 14.42 -7.09
CA PHE A 181 -9.74 13.37 -7.90
C PHE A 181 -10.76 13.97 -8.88
N TYR A 182 -11.63 14.85 -8.42
CA TYR A 182 -12.66 15.46 -9.26
C TYR A 182 -12.16 16.59 -10.16
N SER A 183 -11.02 17.23 -9.83
CA SER A 183 -10.44 18.28 -10.67
C SER A 183 -9.36 17.76 -11.64
N HIS A 184 -8.46 16.93 -11.16
CA HIS A 184 -7.30 16.41 -11.89
C HIS A 184 -7.04 14.93 -11.55
N PRO A 185 -7.83 13.98 -12.06
CA PRO A 185 -7.80 12.58 -11.63
C PRO A 185 -6.44 11.89 -11.87
N LEU A 186 -5.72 12.24 -12.93
CA LEU A 186 -4.37 11.71 -13.16
C LEU A 186 -3.38 12.15 -12.07
N SER A 187 -3.46 13.41 -11.65
CA SER A 187 -2.63 13.92 -10.54
C SER A 187 -3.00 13.24 -9.22
N TYR A 188 -4.27 12.90 -9.03
CA TYR A 188 -4.73 12.11 -7.90
C TYR A 188 -4.08 10.73 -7.85
N VAL A 189 -4.05 9.99 -8.98
CA VAL A 189 -3.42 8.67 -9.08
C VAL A 189 -1.95 8.73 -8.68
N LEU A 190 -1.21 9.74 -9.17
CA LEU A 190 0.20 9.92 -8.83
C LEU A 190 0.39 10.31 -7.36
N ALA A 191 -0.40 11.25 -6.85
CA ALA A 191 -0.31 11.72 -5.47
C ALA A 191 -0.63 10.59 -4.47
N TYR A 192 -1.69 9.81 -4.74
CA TYR A 192 -2.08 8.71 -3.86
C TYR A 192 -1.07 7.55 -3.93
N THR A 193 -0.58 7.20 -5.12
CA THR A 193 0.50 6.21 -5.27
C THR A 193 1.75 6.62 -4.49
N LEU A 194 2.12 7.91 -4.52
CA LEU A 194 3.24 8.42 -3.75
C LEU A 194 2.98 8.37 -2.24
N PHE A 195 1.77 8.73 -1.82
CA PHE A 195 1.36 8.67 -0.42
C PHE A 195 1.45 7.24 0.12
N ASP A 196 0.90 6.25 -0.59
CA ASP A 196 0.96 4.84 -0.21
C ASP A 196 2.39 4.31 -0.18
N ALA A 197 3.18 4.64 -1.20
CA ALA A 197 4.57 4.20 -1.28
C ALA A 197 5.43 4.78 -0.15
N VAL A 198 5.18 6.02 0.28
CA VAL A 198 5.84 6.64 1.43
C VAL A 198 5.37 6.01 2.74
N THR A 199 4.06 5.82 2.92
CA THR A 199 3.48 5.20 4.12
C THR A 199 4.03 3.79 4.34
N LEU A 200 3.98 2.94 3.31
CA LEU A 200 4.48 1.57 3.40
C LEU A 200 6.01 1.50 3.40
N GLY A 201 6.68 2.47 2.79
CA GLY A 201 8.13 2.65 2.91
C GLY A 201 8.55 2.92 4.35
N THR A 202 7.89 3.86 5.03
CA THR A 202 8.16 4.18 6.44
C THR A 202 7.77 3.03 7.37
N LEU A 203 6.70 2.30 7.08
CA LEU A 203 6.34 1.08 7.79
C LEU A 203 7.46 0.02 7.72
N SER A 204 8.00 -0.23 6.53
CA SER A 204 9.11 -1.17 6.34
C SER A 204 10.37 -0.72 7.09
N MET A 205 10.67 0.60 7.11
CA MET A 205 11.75 1.14 7.94
C MET A 205 11.52 0.85 9.42
N ALA A 206 10.31 1.13 9.93
CA ALA A 206 9.97 0.92 11.33
C ALA A 206 10.10 -0.56 11.73
N VAL A 207 9.60 -1.49 10.89
CA VAL A 207 9.73 -2.94 11.09
C VAL A 207 11.19 -3.39 11.05
N THR A 208 11.99 -2.83 10.13
CA THR A 208 13.43 -3.10 10.07
C THR A 208 14.13 -2.69 11.38
N GLY A 209 13.80 -1.53 11.91
CA GLY A 209 14.30 -1.10 13.22
C GLY A 209 13.81 -1.99 14.37
N PHE A 210 12.51 -2.27 14.40
CA PHE A 210 11.86 -3.12 15.41
C PHE A 210 12.39 -4.56 15.41
N SER A 211 12.90 -5.03 14.28
CA SER A 211 13.49 -6.35 14.12
C SER A 211 14.63 -6.66 15.10
N ILE A 212 15.25 -5.62 15.69
CA ILE A 212 16.31 -5.77 16.68
C ILE A 212 15.86 -6.52 17.94
N LEU A 213 14.56 -6.49 18.24
CA LEU A 213 13.96 -7.14 19.39
C LEU A 213 13.79 -8.66 19.22
N PHE A 214 13.85 -9.15 17.97
CA PHE A 214 13.58 -10.55 17.66
C PHE A 214 14.84 -11.33 17.33
N ARG A 215 14.85 -12.60 17.76
CA ARG A 215 15.86 -13.60 17.39
C ARG A 215 15.43 -14.48 16.20
N SER A 216 14.18 -14.41 15.78
CA SER A 216 13.63 -15.19 14.67
C SER A 216 13.18 -14.26 13.54
N ARG A 217 13.55 -14.61 12.30
CA ARG A 217 13.19 -13.86 11.09
C ARG A 217 11.67 -13.80 10.87
N ILE A 218 11.01 -14.94 11.07
CA ILE A 218 9.57 -15.08 10.88
C ILE A 218 8.82 -14.21 11.90
N LYS A 219 9.18 -14.31 13.18
CA LYS A 219 8.54 -13.52 14.25
C LYS A 219 8.69 -12.02 14.04
N ALA A 220 9.81 -11.56 13.52
CA ALA A 220 10.06 -10.14 13.31
C ALA A 220 9.25 -9.50 12.17
N ILE A 221 8.67 -10.30 11.28
CA ILE A 221 7.75 -9.83 10.24
C ILE A 221 6.30 -10.10 10.63
N ILE A 222 6.00 -11.32 11.10
CA ILE A 222 4.63 -11.71 11.41
C ILE A 222 4.07 -10.94 12.60
N VAL A 223 4.86 -10.70 13.66
CA VAL A 223 4.35 -10.00 14.85
C VAL A 223 3.93 -8.56 14.55
N PRO A 224 4.73 -7.70 13.89
CA PRO A 224 4.27 -6.35 13.50
C PRO A 224 3.06 -6.39 12.56
N TYR A 225 3.03 -7.33 11.64
CA TYR A 225 1.88 -7.50 10.74
C TYR A 225 0.60 -7.85 11.50
N LEU A 226 0.65 -8.85 12.38
CA LEU A 226 -0.50 -9.23 13.21
C LEU A 226 -0.95 -8.11 14.14
N LEU A 227 -0.03 -7.35 14.71
CA LEU A 227 -0.36 -6.17 15.52
C LEU A 227 -1.06 -5.10 14.69
N MET A 228 -0.63 -4.87 13.46
CA MET A 228 -1.27 -3.92 12.54
C MET A 228 -2.70 -4.38 12.17
N VAL A 229 -2.88 -5.67 11.85
CA VAL A 229 -4.19 -6.25 11.55
C VAL A 229 -5.09 -6.23 12.78
N ALA A 230 -4.58 -6.61 13.96
CA ALA A 230 -5.33 -6.55 15.22
C ALA A 230 -5.77 -5.10 15.54
N TRP A 231 -4.89 -4.12 15.30
CA TRP A 231 -5.21 -2.71 15.46
C TRP A 231 -6.31 -2.27 14.47
N HIS A 232 -6.27 -2.75 13.23
CA HIS A 232 -7.30 -2.45 12.23
C HIS A 232 -8.69 -2.88 12.71
N PHE A 233 -8.84 -4.11 13.20
CA PHE A 233 -10.11 -4.61 13.70
C PHE A 233 -10.52 -3.92 15.02
N ALA A 234 -9.58 -3.73 15.94
CA ALA A 234 -9.83 -3.02 17.20
C ALA A 234 -10.26 -1.57 16.95
N ASN A 235 -9.61 -0.90 16.02
CA ASN A 235 -9.92 0.45 15.63
C ASN A 235 -11.34 0.55 15.02
N GLY A 236 -11.71 -0.35 14.11
CA GLY A 236 -13.05 -0.42 13.53
C GLY A 236 -14.12 -0.65 14.58
N TRP A 237 -13.85 -1.46 15.61
CA TRP A 237 -14.78 -1.69 16.71
C TRP A 237 -14.88 -0.48 17.65
N ILE A 238 -13.74 0.09 18.07
CA ILE A 238 -13.69 1.23 18.99
C ILE A 238 -14.37 2.46 18.38
N PHE A 239 -13.98 2.86 17.17
CA PHE A 239 -14.49 4.07 16.53
C PHE A 239 -15.87 3.87 15.89
N GLY A 240 -16.19 2.66 15.43
CA GLY A 240 -17.50 2.32 14.90
C GLY A 240 -18.60 2.33 15.97
N VAL A 241 -18.33 1.77 17.15
CA VAL A 241 -19.28 1.70 18.26
C VAL A 241 -19.41 3.07 18.98
N MET A 242 -18.31 3.79 19.14
CA MET A 242 -18.31 5.07 19.87
C MET A 242 -18.72 6.26 19.01
N ALA A 243 -19.03 6.06 17.72
CA ALA A 243 -19.33 7.14 16.76
C ALA A 243 -18.32 8.30 16.82
N CYS A 244 -17.07 8.02 17.19
CA CYS A 244 -16.01 9.00 17.24
C CYS A 244 -15.63 9.40 15.84
N VAL A 245 -16.14 10.52 15.41
CA VAL A 245 -15.80 11.16 14.14
C VAL A 245 -14.43 11.82 14.29
N GLY A 246 -13.52 11.58 13.38
CA GLY A 246 -12.31 12.38 13.27
C GLY A 246 -11.03 11.59 13.05
N PHE A 247 -10.05 11.80 13.91
CA PHE A 247 -8.68 11.37 13.74
C PHE A 247 -8.51 9.86 13.94
N ASN A 248 -8.44 9.11 12.84
CA ASN A 248 -8.32 7.67 12.83
C ASN A 248 -6.99 7.25 12.20
N CYS A 249 -6.00 6.88 13.02
CA CYS A 249 -4.70 6.36 12.58
C CYS A 249 -4.79 4.86 12.33
N ASN A 250 -4.96 4.46 11.07
CA ASN A 250 -5.03 3.06 10.66
C ASN A 250 -4.47 2.87 9.26
N ILE A 251 -3.27 2.31 9.16
CA ILE A 251 -2.53 2.15 7.91
C ILE A 251 -3.34 1.41 6.84
N LEU A 252 -4.08 0.35 7.21
CA LEU A 252 -4.90 -0.42 6.28
C LEU A 252 -6.08 0.37 5.71
N ASN A 253 -6.58 1.36 6.44
CA ASN A 253 -7.60 2.28 5.94
C ASN A 253 -6.97 3.40 5.11
N SER A 254 -5.79 3.89 5.52
CA SER A 254 -5.11 5.02 4.87
C SER A 254 -4.60 4.70 3.47
N ILE A 255 -4.23 3.44 3.20
CA ILE A 255 -3.78 2.99 1.86
C ILE A 255 -4.93 2.70 0.89
N ARG A 256 -6.19 2.83 1.34
CA ARG A 256 -7.39 2.74 0.50
C ARG A 256 -8.10 4.07 0.55
N SER A 257 -8.52 4.58 -0.60
CA SER A 257 -9.30 5.81 -0.65
C SER A 257 -10.74 5.60 -0.21
N GLU A 258 -11.22 4.36 -0.22
CA GLU A 258 -12.55 3.98 0.19
C GLU A 258 -12.69 4.14 1.71
N SER A 259 -13.39 5.15 2.11
CA SER A 259 -13.71 5.41 3.51
C SER A 259 -15.03 4.74 3.87
N LEU A 260 -14.98 3.49 4.25
CA LEU A 260 -16.14 2.76 4.75
C LEU A 260 -16.62 3.24 6.13
N ASN A 261 -15.77 3.92 6.90
CA ASN A 261 -16.09 4.37 8.24
C ASN A 261 -15.53 5.77 8.51
N ASN A 262 -16.45 6.68 8.86
CA ASN A 262 -16.17 7.93 9.54
C ASN A 262 -15.12 8.84 8.88
N TRP A 263 -15.56 9.79 8.13
CA TRP A 263 -14.90 11.02 7.67
C TRP A 263 -13.37 11.00 7.82
N PRO A 264 -12.61 10.42 6.87
CA PRO A 264 -11.17 10.29 6.98
C PRO A 264 -10.52 11.68 6.97
N ASP A 265 -9.75 11.98 8.00
CA ASP A 265 -8.94 13.19 8.01
C ASP A 265 -7.55 12.86 7.45
N ILE A 266 -7.16 13.54 6.38
CA ILE A 266 -5.83 13.43 5.76
C ILE A 266 -4.69 13.69 6.77
N ARG A 267 -4.96 14.49 7.82
CA ARG A 267 -4.01 14.73 8.90
C ARG A 267 -3.65 13.44 9.64
N ALA A 268 -4.60 12.50 9.76
CA ALA A 268 -4.32 11.20 10.35
C ALA A 268 -3.31 10.40 9.52
N GLY A 269 -3.47 10.36 8.19
CA GLY A 269 -2.50 9.70 7.31
C GLY A 269 -1.10 10.30 7.39
N PHE A 270 -0.98 11.63 7.42
CA PHE A 270 0.33 12.26 7.63
C PHE A 270 0.89 12.00 9.04
N ALA A 271 0.05 11.96 10.07
CA ALA A 271 0.47 11.60 11.42
C ALA A 271 1.01 10.16 11.49
N GLU A 272 0.41 9.22 10.77
CA GLU A 272 0.93 7.85 10.65
C GLU A 272 2.35 7.82 10.08
N ILE A 273 2.59 8.53 8.98
CA ILE A 273 3.93 8.64 8.39
C ILE A 273 4.93 9.22 9.39
N ILE A 274 4.54 10.27 10.12
CA ILE A 274 5.39 10.90 11.15
C ILE A 274 5.66 9.91 12.29
N LEU A 275 4.64 9.24 12.81
CA LEU A 275 4.77 8.26 13.90
C LEU A 275 5.68 7.08 13.51
N LEU A 276 5.48 6.52 12.31
CA LEU A 276 6.33 5.45 11.78
C LEU A 276 7.77 5.91 11.58
N THR A 277 7.96 7.14 11.09
CA THR A 277 9.30 7.72 10.94
C THR A 277 9.99 7.91 12.29
N LEU A 278 9.29 8.46 13.29
CA LEU A 278 9.81 8.62 14.66
C LEU A 278 10.13 7.26 15.29
N ALA A 279 9.27 6.26 15.14
CA ALA A 279 9.53 4.90 15.60
C ALA A 279 10.78 4.31 14.93
N SER A 280 10.93 4.48 13.62
CA SER A 280 12.12 4.01 12.89
C SER A 280 13.41 4.68 13.39
N LEU A 281 13.37 5.98 13.66
CA LEU A 281 14.50 6.73 14.21
C LEU A 281 14.85 6.30 15.63
N ALA A 282 13.86 6.06 16.49
CA ALA A 282 14.06 5.58 17.84
C ALA A 282 14.74 4.20 17.85
N PHE A 283 14.22 3.24 17.09
CA PHE A 283 14.81 1.90 16.98
C PHE A 283 16.20 1.92 16.31
N SER A 284 16.39 2.75 15.29
CA SER A 284 17.71 2.92 14.69
C SER A 284 18.73 3.51 15.67
N GLY A 285 18.29 4.45 16.52
CA GLY A 285 19.09 5.02 17.59
C GLY A 285 19.53 3.96 18.61
N ALA A 286 18.60 3.11 19.04
CA ALA A 286 18.90 1.96 19.89
C ALA A 286 19.89 0.99 19.25
N TRP A 287 19.72 0.71 17.94
CA TRP A 287 20.63 -0.16 17.22
C TRP A 287 22.04 0.41 17.09
N LYS A 288 22.17 1.74 16.88
CA LYS A 288 23.47 2.43 16.80
C LYS A 288 24.24 2.42 18.12
N ARG A 289 23.53 2.37 19.27
CA ARG A 289 24.12 2.39 20.63
C ARG A 289 24.47 1.01 21.17
N ARG A 290 23.97 -0.06 20.58
CA ARG A 290 24.26 -1.43 21.04
C ARG A 290 25.75 -1.72 20.89
N GLU A 291 26.42 -1.96 22.01
CA GLU A 291 27.81 -2.42 21.99
C GLU A 291 27.88 -3.83 21.40
N VAL A 292 28.94 -4.09 20.65
CA VAL A 292 29.26 -5.43 20.14
C VAL A 292 29.91 -6.17 21.30
N VAL A 293 29.11 -6.93 22.03
CA VAL A 293 29.62 -7.90 23.01
C VAL A 293 29.82 -9.21 22.28
#